data_bb3d5bc6e68aabeee0ba2ee003e3d10d
#
_entry.id   bb3d5bc6e68aabeee0ba2ee003e3d10d
#
_cell.length_a   1.000
_cell.length_b   1.000
_cell.length_c   1.000
_cell.angle_alpha   90.00
_cell.angle_beta   90.00
_cell.angle_gamma   90.00
#
_symmetry.space_group_name_H-M   'P 1'
#
loop_
_entity.id
_entity.type
_entity.pdbx_description
1 polymer ?
#
loop_
_entity_poly.entity_id
_entity_poly.type
_entity_poly.pdbx_seq_one_letter_code
_entity_poly.pdbx_strand_id
1 'polypeptide(L)'
;MIVFDRVSKRYPNGREALSNVSFSVHTGEMVFLTGRSGAGKSTVLKLIALLERPTRGAVTVAGRNTQTLKSRHIAAFRRHIGVVFQDHKLLADRPVYDNVALPLAVAATPLKEIDRRVRAALDQVGLLGKERVLPLELSVGEQQRVGIARAVVSKPPLLIADEPTGNLDPDLSLEVMRLFRRFQDVGVTVVIASHDHTLVREFGQRVIVLVNGQVQGDAADPLPSVLAYR
;
A
#
# COMPACT_ATOMS: atom_id res chain seq x y z
N MET A 1 1.13 14.40 -4.19
CA MET A 1 0.48 13.18 -4.71
C MET A 1 -0.84 12.89 -4.00
N ILE A 2 -0.86 12.90 -2.68
CA ILE A 2 -2.05 12.65 -1.84
C ILE A 2 -2.31 13.86 -0.97
N VAL A 3 -3.59 14.25 -0.80
CA VAL A 3 -4.00 15.31 0.14
C VAL A 3 -5.25 14.84 0.89
N PHE A 4 -5.19 14.85 2.20
CA PHE A 4 -6.32 14.73 3.12
C PHE A 4 -6.63 16.13 3.67
N ASP A 5 -7.87 16.59 3.49
CA ASP A 5 -8.34 17.88 4.02
C ASP A 5 -9.52 17.64 4.96
N ARG A 6 -9.28 17.76 6.27
CA ARG A 6 -10.27 17.61 7.35
C ARG A 6 -11.14 16.36 7.21
N VAL A 7 -10.51 15.23 6.90
CA VAL A 7 -11.16 13.97 6.60
C VAL A 7 -11.67 13.28 7.86
N SER A 8 -12.97 12.97 7.89
CA SER A 8 -13.56 12.08 8.89
C SER A 8 -14.20 10.89 8.21
N LYS A 9 -14.09 9.71 8.85
CA LYS A 9 -14.72 8.47 8.39
C LYS A 9 -15.45 7.78 9.52
N ARG A 10 -16.76 7.66 9.37
CA ARG A 10 -17.64 6.87 10.24
C ARG A 10 -18.19 5.68 9.46
N TYR A 11 -18.07 4.49 10.02
CA TYR A 11 -18.64 3.26 9.44
C TYR A 11 -20.10 3.08 9.83
N PRO A 12 -20.89 2.27 9.09
CA PRO A 12 -22.32 2.05 9.38
C PRO A 12 -22.60 1.51 10.79
N ASN A 13 -21.65 0.77 11.39
CA ASN A 13 -21.74 0.29 12.79
C ASN A 13 -21.52 1.39 13.84
N GLY A 14 -21.47 2.67 13.44
CA GLY A 14 -21.28 3.81 14.33
C GLY A 14 -19.83 4.12 14.71
N ARG A 15 -18.85 3.24 14.38
CA ARG A 15 -17.44 3.46 14.70
C ARG A 15 -16.88 4.61 13.88
N GLU A 16 -16.36 5.64 14.55
CA GLU A 16 -15.56 6.69 13.93
C GLU A 16 -14.11 6.24 13.84
N ALA A 17 -13.65 5.98 12.62
CA ALA A 17 -12.31 5.46 12.36
C ALA A 17 -11.29 6.58 12.09
N LEU A 18 -11.74 7.73 11.59
CA LEU A 18 -10.92 8.93 11.39
C LEU A 18 -11.74 10.16 11.79
N SER A 19 -11.11 11.12 12.46
CA SER A 19 -11.71 12.36 12.93
C SER A 19 -10.81 13.55 12.57
N ASN A 20 -11.27 14.39 11.63
CA ASN A 20 -10.61 15.63 11.21
C ASN A 20 -9.13 15.49 10.81
N VAL A 21 -8.81 14.44 10.02
CA VAL A 21 -7.46 14.13 9.59
C VAL A 21 -7.05 15.01 8.42
N SER A 22 -5.89 15.67 8.53
CA SER A 22 -5.28 16.48 7.47
C SER A 22 -3.79 16.20 7.37
N PHE A 23 -3.33 15.85 6.18
CA PHE A 23 -1.91 15.70 5.81
C PHE A 23 -1.76 15.66 4.28
N SER A 24 -0.54 15.78 3.79
CA SER A 24 -0.23 15.60 2.37
C SER A 24 0.96 14.68 2.19
N VAL A 25 1.02 14.00 1.05
CA VAL A 25 2.18 13.20 0.61
C VAL A 25 2.58 13.69 -0.78
N HIS A 26 3.86 14.02 -0.96
CA HIS A 26 4.40 14.51 -2.22
C HIS A 26 4.67 13.35 -3.20
N THR A 27 4.81 13.68 -4.48
CA THR A 27 5.18 12.69 -5.50
C THR A 27 6.61 12.21 -5.26
N GLY A 28 6.84 10.89 -5.37
CA GLY A 28 8.15 10.27 -5.13
C GLY A 28 8.53 10.16 -3.64
N GLU A 29 7.64 10.56 -2.73
CA GLU A 29 7.88 10.46 -1.29
C GLU A 29 7.55 9.05 -0.77
N MET A 30 8.33 8.56 0.19
CA MET A 30 8.01 7.38 0.99
C MET A 30 7.60 7.83 2.39
N VAL A 31 6.41 7.39 2.83
CA VAL A 31 5.81 7.78 4.12
C VAL A 31 5.33 6.56 4.87
N PHE A 32 5.64 6.50 6.16
CA PHE A 32 5.05 5.54 7.08
C PHE A 32 3.82 6.11 7.78
N LEU A 33 2.76 5.33 7.83
CA LEU A 33 1.60 5.54 8.71
C LEU A 33 1.77 4.64 9.92
N THR A 34 1.98 5.21 11.11
CA THR A 34 2.17 4.45 12.34
C THR A 34 1.05 4.70 13.33
N GLY A 35 0.96 3.84 14.35
CA GLY A 35 -0.05 3.91 15.38
C GLY A 35 -0.52 2.52 15.81
N ARG A 36 -1.16 2.44 16.98
CA ARG A 36 -1.69 1.19 17.54
C ARG A 36 -2.69 0.52 16.59
N SER A 37 -2.96 -0.77 16.81
CA SER A 37 -4.05 -1.46 16.12
C SER A 37 -5.36 -0.68 16.35
N GLY A 38 -6.12 -0.50 15.27
CA GLY A 38 -7.36 0.29 15.31
C GLY A 38 -7.20 1.80 15.24
N ALA A 39 -6.00 2.37 15.16
CA ALA A 39 -5.76 3.82 15.08
C ALA A 39 -6.28 4.49 13.78
N GLY A 40 -6.65 3.72 12.75
CA GLY A 40 -7.19 4.25 11.50
C GLY A 40 -6.29 4.06 10.28
N LYS A 41 -5.09 3.45 10.41
CA LYS A 41 -4.11 3.25 9.32
C LYS A 41 -4.72 2.60 8.07
N SER A 42 -5.33 1.42 8.21
CA SER A 42 -5.97 0.72 7.08
C SER A 42 -7.15 1.50 6.50
N THR A 43 -7.84 2.33 7.32
CA THR A 43 -8.90 3.22 6.82
C THR A 43 -8.33 4.31 5.93
N VAL A 44 -7.19 4.91 6.28
CA VAL A 44 -6.47 5.87 5.42
C VAL A 44 -6.12 5.22 4.08
N LEU A 45 -5.52 4.01 4.09
CA LEU A 45 -5.18 3.29 2.85
C LEU A 45 -6.42 2.97 2.01
N LYS A 46 -7.52 2.54 2.63
CA LYS A 46 -8.81 2.29 1.94
C LYS A 46 -9.38 3.54 1.28
N LEU A 47 -9.24 4.71 1.91
CA LEU A 47 -9.66 5.98 1.32
C LEU A 47 -8.77 6.38 0.14
N ILE A 48 -7.46 6.19 0.23
CA ILE A 48 -6.51 6.43 -0.89
C ILE A 48 -6.85 5.53 -2.08
N ALA A 49 -7.09 4.23 -1.85
CA ALA A 49 -7.46 3.27 -2.89
C ALA A 49 -8.91 3.43 -3.38
N LEU A 50 -9.68 4.36 -2.81
CA LEU A 50 -11.12 4.52 -3.08
C LEU A 50 -11.91 3.21 -2.87
N LEU A 51 -11.48 2.35 -1.95
CA LEU A 51 -12.24 1.21 -1.44
C LEU A 51 -13.34 1.67 -0.49
N GLU A 52 -13.11 2.81 0.16
CA GLU A 52 -14.05 3.54 1.00
C GLU A 52 -14.11 5.01 0.59
N ARG A 53 -15.17 5.71 0.98
CA ARG A 53 -15.30 7.17 0.82
C ARG A 53 -15.30 7.84 2.19
N PRO A 54 -14.75 9.06 2.32
CA PRO A 54 -14.85 9.81 3.56
C PRO A 54 -16.30 10.18 3.85
N THR A 55 -16.65 10.32 5.15
CA THR A 55 -17.95 10.83 5.59
C THR A 55 -17.99 12.36 5.53
N ARG A 56 -16.84 12.99 5.85
CA ARG A 56 -16.63 14.45 5.76
C ARG A 56 -15.20 14.74 5.29
N GLY A 57 -14.97 15.97 4.83
CA GLY A 57 -13.68 16.40 4.31
C GLY A 57 -13.42 15.88 2.89
N ALA A 58 -12.23 16.05 2.36
CA ALA A 58 -11.88 15.67 0.99
C ALA A 58 -10.58 14.88 0.93
N VAL A 59 -10.54 13.84 0.09
CA VAL A 59 -9.32 13.09 -0.25
C VAL A 59 -9.02 13.30 -1.72
N THR A 60 -7.85 13.86 -2.02
CA THR A 60 -7.35 14.03 -3.38
C THR A 60 -6.16 13.11 -3.60
N VAL A 61 -6.17 12.35 -4.69
CA VAL A 61 -5.07 11.45 -5.10
C VAL A 61 -4.75 11.70 -6.55
N ALA A 62 -3.49 11.96 -6.86
CA ALA A 62 -3.01 12.32 -8.20
C ALA A 62 -3.85 13.45 -8.83
N GLY A 63 -4.15 14.49 -8.05
CA GLY A 63 -4.95 15.64 -8.49
C GLY A 63 -6.45 15.38 -8.66
N ARG A 64 -6.95 14.18 -8.36
CA ARG A 64 -8.37 13.82 -8.48
C ARG A 64 -9.04 13.73 -7.12
N ASN A 65 -10.11 14.51 -6.91
CA ASN A 65 -10.93 14.37 -5.71
C ASN A 65 -11.73 13.05 -5.78
N THR A 66 -11.48 12.17 -4.81
CA THR A 66 -12.08 10.83 -4.77
C THR A 66 -13.58 10.84 -4.52
N GLN A 67 -14.12 11.89 -3.88
CA GLN A 67 -15.56 12.00 -3.61
C GLN A 67 -16.38 12.24 -4.87
N THR A 68 -15.83 13.00 -5.83
CA THR A 68 -16.54 13.39 -7.06
C THR A 68 -16.37 12.37 -8.19
N LEU A 69 -15.52 11.35 -8.00
CA LEU A 69 -15.30 10.31 -9.00
C LEU A 69 -16.55 9.46 -9.21
N LYS A 70 -17.08 9.50 -10.43
CA LYS A 70 -18.22 8.65 -10.85
C LYS A 70 -17.78 7.18 -10.93
N SER A 71 -18.70 6.25 -10.66
CA SER A 71 -18.43 4.79 -10.62
C SER A 71 -17.69 4.27 -11.86
N ARG A 72 -18.04 4.73 -13.06
CA ARG A 72 -17.38 4.37 -14.32
C ARG A 72 -15.88 4.71 -14.40
N HIS A 73 -15.40 5.67 -13.58
CA HIS A 73 -14.00 6.09 -13.58
C HIS A 73 -13.16 5.45 -12.46
N ILE A 74 -13.81 4.73 -11.51
CA ILE A 74 -13.13 4.14 -10.36
C ILE A 74 -12.12 3.08 -10.81
N ALA A 75 -12.48 2.21 -11.76
CA ALA A 75 -11.57 1.19 -12.26
C ALA A 75 -10.31 1.80 -12.89
N ALA A 76 -10.47 2.84 -13.73
CA ALA A 76 -9.35 3.57 -14.31
C ALA A 76 -8.50 4.28 -13.25
N PHE A 77 -9.12 4.84 -12.22
CA PHE A 77 -8.41 5.45 -11.09
C PHE A 77 -7.55 4.42 -10.33
N ARG A 78 -8.12 3.25 -9.97
CA ARG A 78 -7.41 2.21 -9.22
C ARG A 78 -6.22 1.60 -9.96
N ARG A 79 -6.20 1.62 -11.30
CA ARG A 79 -5.05 1.18 -12.09
C ARG A 79 -3.77 1.99 -11.84
N HIS A 80 -3.89 3.20 -11.29
CA HIS A 80 -2.75 4.05 -10.92
C HIS A 80 -2.26 3.81 -9.48
N ILE A 81 -2.86 2.84 -8.77
CA ILE A 81 -2.53 2.54 -7.38
C ILE A 81 -2.21 1.05 -7.26
N GLY A 82 -0.98 0.73 -6.93
CA GLY A 82 -0.60 -0.61 -6.49
C GLY A 82 -0.98 -0.79 -5.02
N VAL A 83 -1.63 -1.92 -4.70
CA VAL A 83 -2.04 -2.20 -3.33
C VAL A 83 -1.44 -3.52 -2.88
N VAL A 84 -0.67 -3.49 -1.79
CA VAL A 84 -0.14 -4.65 -1.10
C VAL A 84 -0.97 -4.87 0.17
N PHE A 85 -1.63 -6.01 0.26
CA PHE A 85 -2.51 -6.36 1.38
C PHE A 85 -1.75 -7.18 2.43
N GLN A 86 -2.12 -7.03 3.68
CA GLN A 86 -1.56 -7.77 4.81
C GLN A 86 -1.70 -9.29 4.66
N ASP A 87 -2.83 -9.76 4.15
CA ASP A 87 -3.17 -11.17 3.94
C ASP A 87 -2.94 -11.63 2.49
N HIS A 88 -2.06 -10.94 1.76
CA HIS A 88 -1.64 -11.15 0.38
C HIS A 88 -2.78 -11.15 -0.65
N LYS A 89 -3.99 -11.61 -0.31
CA LYS A 89 -5.16 -11.71 -1.21
C LYS A 89 -4.82 -12.40 -2.54
N LEU A 90 -4.02 -13.47 -2.48
CA LEU A 90 -3.68 -14.27 -3.65
C LEU A 90 -4.86 -15.20 -4.00
N LEU A 91 -5.04 -15.42 -5.30
CA LEU A 91 -5.96 -16.43 -5.80
C LEU A 91 -5.30 -17.80 -5.61
N ALA A 92 -5.77 -18.58 -4.63
CA ALA A 92 -5.15 -19.83 -4.20
C ALA A 92 -5.21 -20.94 -5.28
N ASP A 93 -6.22 -20.87 -6.15
CA ASP A 93 -6.47 -21.81 -7.27
C ASP A 93 -5.77 -21.39 -8.58
N ARG A 94 -4.98 -20.33 -8.54
CA ARG A 94 -4.27 -19.80 -9.71
C ARG A 94 -2.77 -19.75 -9.45
N PRO A 95 -1.94 -20.10 -10.46
CA PRO A 95 -0.50 -20.02 -10.32
C PRO A 95 -0.01 -18.59 -10.08
N VAL A 96 1.24 -18.47 -9.64
CA VAL A 96 1.91 -17.18 -9.40
C VAL A 96 1.80 -16.26 -10.60
N TYR A 97 2.05 -16.80 -11.82
CA TYR A 97 1.93 -16.02 -13.06
C TYR A 97 0.58 -15.33 -13.19
N ASP A 98 -0.53 -16.08 -13.02
CA ASP A 98 -1.89 -15.56 -13.18
C ASP A 98 -2.23 -14.53 -12.11
N ASN A 99 -1.75 -14.74 -10.87
CA ASN A 99 -1.90 -13.79 -9.79
C ASN A 99 -1.25 -12.43 -10.14
N VAL A 100 -0.04 -12.45 -10.69
CA VAL A 100 0.67 -11.23 -11.09
C VAL A 100 0.11 -10.64 -12.39
N ALA A 101 -0.36 -11.46 -13.32
CA ALA A 101 -0.95 -11.02 -14.58
C ALA A 101 -2.32 -10.32 -14.41
N LEU A 102 -3.04 -10.61 -13.32
CA LEU A 102 -4.44 -10.19 -13.11
C LEU A 102 -4.69 -8.69 -13.36
N PRO A 103 -3.90 -7.74 -12.82
CA PRO A 103 -4.13 -6.31 -13.08
C PRO A 103 -4.00 -5.94 -14.56
N LEU A 104 -3.09 -6.58 -15.28
CA LEU A 104 -2.86 -6.35 -16.72
C LEU A 104 -3.98 -6.95 -17.56
N ALA A 105 -4.45 -8.14 -17.21
CA ALA A 105 -5.60 -8.78 -17.87
C ALA A 105 -6.88 -7.94 -17.72
N VAL A 106 -7.16 -7.44 -16.50
CA VAL A 106 -8.29 -6.52 -16.24
C VAL A 106 -8.13 -5.19 -16.99
N ALA A 107 -6.90 -4.77 -17.29
CA ALA A 107 -6.64 -3.59 -18.09
C ALA A 107 -6.71 -3.83 -19.61
N ALA A 108 -7.04 -5.07 -20.05
CA ALA A 108 -7.05 -5.50 -21.45
C ALA A 108 -5.69 -5.28 -22.15
N THR A 109 -4.60 -5.50 -21.43
CA THR A 109 -3.23 -5.41 -21.98
C THR A 109 -2.98 -6.55 -22.97
N PRO A 110 -2.30 -6.34 -24.12
CA PRO A 110 -1.97 -7.39 -25.06
C PRO A 110 -1.14 -8.53 -24.42
N LEU A 111 -1.44 -9.79 -24.79
CA LEU A 111 -0.83 -10.99 -24.17
C LEU A 111 0.71 -10.97 -24.18
N LYS A 112 1.32 -10.56 -25.30
CA LYS A 112 2.80 -10.46 -25.41
C LYS A 112 3.39 -9.46 -24.39
N GLU A 113 2.67 -8.39 -24.11
CA GLU A 113 3.08 -7.40 -23.14
C GLU A 113 2.86 -7.89 -21.70
N ILE A 114 1.78 -8.64 -21.45
CA ILE A 114 1.52 -9.28 -20.16
C ILE A 114 2.69 -10.19 -19.79
N ASP A 115 3.09 -11.12 -20.67
CA ASP A 115 4.19 -12.07 -20.39
C ASP A 115 5.48 -11.32 -20.02
N ARG A 116 5.87 -10.35 -20.82
CA ARG A 116 7.07 -9.54 -20.57
C ARG A 116 7.01 -8.83 -19.21
N ARG A 117 5.88 -8.18 -18.88
CA ARG A 117 5.73 -7.42 -17.63
C ARG A 117 5.67 -8.33 -16.41
N VAL A 118 4.97 -9.45 -16.50
CA VAL A 118 4.86 -10.43 -15.40
C VAL A 118 6.23 -10.99 -15.06
N ARG A 119 7.00 -11.44 -16.05
CA ARG A 119 8.36 -11.96 -15.83
C ARG A 119 9.29 -10.90 -15.24
N ALA A 120 9.24 -9.67 -15.73
CA ALA A 120 10.02 -8.57 -15.17
C ALA A 120 9.62 -8.24 -13.72
N ALA A 121 8.32 -8.30 -13.37
CA ALA A 121 7.87 -8.08 -12.00
C ALA A 121 8.28 -9.22 -11.07
N LEU A 122 8.23 -10.48 -11.53
CA LEU A 122 8.70 -11.64 -10.77
C LEU A 122 10.20 -11.63 -10.56
N ASP A 123 10.97 -11.23 -11.55
CA ASP A 123 12.42 -11.06 -11.46
C ASP A 123 12.80 -10.03 -10.39
N GLN A 124 12.12 -8.87 -10.37
CA GLN A 124 12.33 -7.81 -9.36
C GLN A 124 12.17 -8.28 -7.92
N VAL A 125 11.31 -9.28 -7.69
CA VAL A 125 11.04 -9.83 -6.36
C VAL A 125 11.73 -11.18 -6.11
N GLY A 126 12.61 -11.64 -7.05
CA GLY A 126 13.37 -12.88 -6.92
C GLY A 126 12.52 -14.15 -7.04
N LEU A 127 11.45 -14.12 -7.83
CA LEU A 127 10.54 -15.25 -8.03
C LEU A 127 10.44 -15.71 -9.50
N LEU A 128 11.37 -15.28 -10.36
CA LEU A 128 11.49 -15.82 -11.71
C LEU A 128 11.81 -17.31 -11.62
N GLY A 129 11.07 -18.15 -12.33
CA GLY A 129 11.16 -19.62 -12.24
C GLY A 129 10.08 -20.25 -11.35
N LYS A 130 9.33 -19.47 -10.58
CA LYS A 130 8.17 -19.93 -9.79
C LYS A 130 6.82 -19.60 -10.42
N GLU A 131 6.79 -19.25 -11.70
CA GLU A 131 5.58 -18.77 -12.40
C GLU A 131 4.41 -19.77 -12.35
N ARG A 132 4.72 -21.08 -12.35
CA ARG A 132 3.73 -22.17 -12.41
C ARG A 132 3.32 -22.71 -11.06
N VAL A 133 3.99 -22.28 -9.98
CA VAL A 133 3.75 -22.73 -8.61
C VAL A 133 2.44 -22.12 -8.09
N LEU A 134 1.68 -22.89 -7.30
CA LEU A 134 0.48 -22.37 -6.64
C LEU A 134 0.85 -21.60 -5.36
N PRO A 135 0.07 -20.59 -4.95
CA PRO A 135 0.36 -19.83 -3.73
C PRO A 135 0.52 -20.67 -2.46
N LEU A 136 -0.21 -21.76 -2.34
CA LEU A 136 -0.14 -22.66 -1.17
C LEU A 136 1.18 -23.45 -1.05
N GLU A 137 1.94 -23.54 -2.15
CA GLU A 137 3.26 -24.21 -2.18
C GLU A 137 4.41 -23.24 -1.87
N LEU A 138 4.08 -21.94 -1.68
CA LEU A 138 5.06 -20.90 -1.37
C LEU A 138 5.15 -20.64 0.14
N SER A 139 6.35 -20.25 0.60
CA SER A 139 6.52 -19.68 1.93
C SER A 139 5.74 -18.36 2.09
N VAL A 140 5.47 -17.95 3.32
CA VAL A 140 4.76 -16.67 3.60
C VAL A 140 5.49 -15.48 2.97
N GLY A 141 6.83 -15.44 3.07
CA GLY A 141 7.62 -14.37 2.45
C GLY A 141 7.57 -14.39 0.93
N GLU A 142 7.48 -15.56 0.29
CA GLU A 142 7.29 -15.67 -1.15
C GLU A 142 5.90 -15.22 -1.57
N GLN A 143 4.85 -15.58 -0.82
CA GLN A 143 3.49 -15.10 -1.06
C GLN A 143 3.42 -13.57 -0.97
N GLN A 144 4.12 -12.97 0.01
CA GLN A 144 4.23 -11.53 0.14
C GLN A 144 4.90 -10.91 -1.08
N ARG A 145 6.00 -11.48 -1.56
CA ARG A 145 6.69 -11.01 -2.78
C ARG A 145 5.82 -11.16 -4.04
N VAL A 146 5.01 -12.22 -4.16
CA VAL A 146 4.00 -12.31 -5.23
C VAL A 146 2.98 -11.17 -5.14
N GLY A 147 2.49 -10.85 -3.93
CA GLY A 147 1.59 -9.73 -3.69
C GLY A 147 2.20 -8.38 -4.11
N ILE A 148 3.49 -8.18 -3.84
CA ILE A 148 4.24 -6.98 -4.28
C ILE A 148 4.39 -6.98 -5.81
N ALA A 149 4.81 -8.09 -6.43
CA ALA A 149 4.92 -8.19 -7.88
C ALA A 149 3.60 -7.85 -8.58
N ARG A 150 2.48 -8.39 -8.09
CA ARG A 150 1.13 -8.05 -8.58
C ARG A 150 0.81 -6.56 -8.44
N ALA A 151 1.21 -5.94 -7.33
CA ALA A 151 0.94 -4.52 -7.09
C ALA A 151 1.72 -3.61 -8.05
N VAL A 152 2.93 -4.00 -8.46
CA VAL A 152 3.83 -3.15 -9.27
C VAL A 152 3.82 -3.49 -10.77
N VAL A 153 3.23 -4.62 -11.20
CA VAL A 153 3.26 -5.09 -12.60
C VAL A 153 2.70 -4.08 -13.60
N SER A 154 1.76 -3.25 -13.17
CA SER A 154 1.18 -2.16 -13.97
C SER A 154 2.01 -0.88 -13.95
N LYS A 155 3.14 -0.84 -13.22
CA LYS A 155 3.98 0.34 -13.00
C LYS A 155 3.17 1.53 -12.46
N PRO A 156 2.46 1.38 -11.34
CA PRO A 156 1.64 2.45 -10.78
C PRO A 156 2.53 3.57 -10.22
N PRO A 157 2.14 4.84 -10.35
CA PRO A 157 2.87 5.96 -9.74
C PRO A 157 2.69 6.04 -8.21
N LEU A 158 1.76 5.28 -7.65
CA LEU A 158 1.48 5.21 -6.21
C LEU A 158 1.39 3.76 -5.77
N LEU A 159 2.15 3.41 -4.73
CA LEU A 159 2.13 2.10 -4.07
C LEU A 159 1.73 2.29 -2.61
N ILE A 160 0.71 1.55 -2.18
CA ILE A 160 0.28 1.54 -0.77
C ILE A 160 0.37 0.13 -0.22
N ALA A 161 0.80 -0.01 1.03
CA ALA A 161 0.96 -1.29 1.69
C ALA A 161 0.39 -1.27 3.11
N ASP A 162 -0.42 -2.27 3.44
CA ASP A 162 -1.00 -2.44 4.77
C ASP A 162 -0.26 -3.57 5.49
N GLU A 163 0.57 -3.22 6.48
CA GLU A 163 1.37 -4.15 7.30
C GLU A 163 2.17 -5.19 6.46
N PRO A 164 2.98 -4.75 5.47
CA PRO A 164 3.58 -5.66 4.49
C PRO A 164 4.62 -6.63 5.07
N THR A 165 5.03 -6.44 6.32
CA THR A 165 6.04 -7.24 7.02
C THR A 165 5.49 -7.92 8.28
N GLY A 166 4.20 -7.78 8.58
CA GLY A 166 3.61 -8.17 9.87
C GLY A 166 3.67 -9.67 10.19
N ASN A 167 3.91 -10.55 9.20
CA ASN A 167 3.99 -12.01 9.37
C ASN A 167 5.36 -12.57 8.92
N LEU A 168 6.38 -11.72 8.81
CA LEU A 168 7.70 -12.09 8.33
C LEU A 168 8.72 -12.02 9.49
N ASP A 169 9.76 -12.84 9.39
CA ASP A 169 10.94 -12.69 10.24
C ASP A 169 11.69 -11.37 9.92
N PRO A 170 12.60 -10.92 10.81
CA PRO A 170 13.30 -9.66 10.64
C PRO A 170 14.07 -9.54 9.31
N ASP A 171 14.75 -10.60 8.87
CA ASP A 171 15.58 -10.56 7.66
C ASP A 171 14.72 -10.41 6.41
N LEU A 172 13.64 -11.19 6.30
CA LEU A 172 12.66 -11.07 5.21
C LEU A 172 11.93 -9.72 5.25
N SER A 173 11.68 -9.19 6.44
CA SER A 173 11.08 -7.85 6.60
C SER A 173 11.98 -6.77 5.99
N LEU A 174 13.28 -6.82 6.25
CA LEU A 174 14.26 -5.91 5.66
C LEU A 174 14.33 -6.06 4.14
N GLU A 175 14.32 -7.30 3.62
CA GLU A 175 14.30 -7.54 2.17
C GLU A 175 13.06 -6.91 1.51
N VAL A 176 11.89 -7.13 2.08
CA VAL A 176 10.63 -6.54 1.59
C VAL A 176 10.67 -5.01 1.63
N MET A 177 11.20 -4.43 2.71
CA MET A 177 11.31 -2.98 2.80
C MET A 177 12.31 -2.38 1.82
N ARG A 178 13.41 -3.09 1.53
CA ARG A 178 14.37 -2.69 0.48
C ARG A 178 13.72 -2.72 -0.91
N LEU A 179 12.76 -3.63 -1.17
CA LEU A 179 11.95 -3.59 -2.41
C LEU A 179 11.15 -2.30 -2.51
N PHE A 180 10.44 -1.89 -1.44
CA PHE A 180 9.68 -0.64 -1.44
C PHE A 180 10.60 0.57 -1.66
N ARG A 181 11.79 0.59 -1.03
CA ARG A 181 12.79 1.64 -1.24
C ARG A 181 13.21 1.72 -2.71
N ARG A 182 13.53 0.60 -3.36
CA ARG A 182 13.89 0.57 -4.78
C ARG A 182 12.78 1.15 -5.68
N PHE A 183 11.52 0.91 -5.35
CA PHE A 183 10.40 1.55 -6.09
C PHE A 183 10.35 3.05 -5.86
N GLN A 184 10.60 3.51 -4.65
CA GLN A 184 10.66 4.94 -4.35
C GLN A 184 11.84 5.60 -5.07
N ASP A 185 13.02 4.97 -5.13
CA ASP A 185 14.22 5.47 -5.80
C ASP A 185 14.00 5.72 -7.30
N VAL A 186 13.06 5.00 -7.94
CA VAL A 186 12.65 5.25 -9.34
C VAL A 186 11.44 6.17 -9.46
N GLY A 187 11.07 6.89 -8.39
CA GLY A 187 10.06 7.94 -8.39
C GLY A 187 8.63 7.51 -8.05
N VAL A 188 8.41 6.25 -7.65
CA VAL A 188 7.10 5.79 -7.16
C VAL A 188 6.83 6.41 -5.78
N THR A 189 5.64 6.95 -5.57
CA THR A 189 5.19 7.39 -4.25
C THR A 189 4.80 6.17 -3.43
N VAL A 190 5.27 6.05 -2.19
CA VAL A 190 5.06 4.86 -1.36
C VAL A 190 4.44 5.26 -0.02
N VAL A 191 3.33 4.61 0.37
CA VAL A 191 2.70 4.80 1.69
C VAL A 191 2.56 3.45 2.36
N ILE A 192 3.22 3.26 3.51
CA ILE A 192 3.25 2.00 4.24
C ILE A 192 2.63 2.18 5.62
N ALA A 193 1.56 1.45 5.90
CA ALA A 193 1.08 1.28 7.27
C ALA A 193 1.92 0.22 7.97
N SER A 194 2.51 0.56 9.10
CA SER A 194 3.27 -0.37 9.94
C SER A 194 3.16 0.01 11.41
N HIS A 195 3.20 -1.01 12.27
CA HIS A 195 3.34 -0.84 13.72
C HIS A 195 4.75 -1.24 14.21
N ASP A 196 5.63 -1.69 13.31
CA ASP A 196 7.02 -2.02 13.63
C ASP A 196 7.87 -0.74 13.67
N HIS A 197 8.04 -0.22 14.89
CA HIS A 197 8.80 1.00 15.11
C HIS A 197 10.30 0.85 14.85
N THR A 198 10.85 -0.36 15.00
CA THR A 198 12.26 -0.64 14.75
C THR A 198 12.54 -0.48 13.26
N LEU A 199 11.73 -1.12 12.45
CA LEU A 199 11.83 -1.09 11.00
C LEU A 199 11.59 0.32 10.44
N VAL A 200 10.59 1.04 10.97
CA VAL A 200 10.31 2.44 10.60
C VAL A 200 11.51 3.35 10.89
N ARG A 201 12.17 3.19 12.04
CA ARG A 201 13.39 3.96 12.40
C ARG A 201 14.56 3.65 11.47
N GLU A 202 14.78 2.37 11.17
CA GLU A 202 15.89 1.93 10.32
C GLU A 202 15.83 2.53 8.92
N PHE A 203 14.62 2.69 8.36
CA PHE A 203 14.43 3.28 7.05
C PHE A 203 14.46 4.81 7.03
N GLY A 204 14.34 5.50 8.17
CA GLY A 204 14.54 6.94 8.30
C GLY A 204 13.68 7.79 7.36
N GLN A 205 12.44 7.37 7.09
CA GLN A 205 11.51 8.09 6.24
C GLN A 205 10.50 8.87 7.08
N ARG A 206 9.81 9.81 6.46
CA ARG A 206 8.74 10.58 7.10
C ARG A 206 7.68 9.67 7.72
N VAL A 207 7.26 10.02 8.93
CA VAL A 207 6.30 9.26 9.72
C VAL A 207 5.08 10.13 10.05
N ILE A 208 3.90 9.63 9.71
CA ILE A 208 2.62 10.19 10.14
C ILE A 208 2.07 9.28 11.24
N VAL A 209 1.91 9.83 12.45
CA VAL A 209 1.44 9.11 13.63
C VAL A 209 -0.06 9.30 13.79
N LEU A 210 -0.80 8.18 13.77
CA LEU A 210 -2.24 8.14 14.01
C LEU A 210 -2.54 7.63 15.43
N VAL A 211 -3.33 8.38 16.16
CA VAL A 211 -3.84 7.99 17.49
C VAL A 211 -5.33 8.27 17.54
N ASN A 212 -6.13 7.24 17.81
CA ASN A 212 -7.60 7.34 17.90
C ASN A 212 -8.25 8.06 16.71
N GLY A 213 -7.77 7.77 15.50
CA GLY A 213 -8.29 8.35 14.27
C GLY A 213 -7.87 9.79 13.99
N GLN A 214 -6.89 10.34 14.69
CA GLN A 214 -6.37 11.70 14.49
C GLN A 214 -4.87 11.65 14.20
N VAL A 215 -4.35 12.62 13.44
CA VAL A 215 -2.91 12.82 13.25
C VAL A 215 -2.37 13.55 14.47
N GLN A 216 -1.44 12.92 15.19
CA GLN A 216 -0.76 13.51 16.35
C GLN A 216 0.70 13.90 16.06
N GLY A 217 1.28 13.36 15.00
CA GLY A 217 2.64 13.69 14.58
C GLY A 217 2.77 13.51 13.07
N ASP A 218 3.55 14.41 12.46
CA ASP A 218 3.90 14.39 11.05
C ASP A 218 5.30 14.98 10.93
N ALA A 219 6.32 14.12 10.91
CA ALA A 219 7.72 14.53 10.97
C ALA A 219 8.56 13.78 9.93
N ALA A 220 9.48 14.54 9.32
CA ALA A 220 10.49 14.01 8.41
C ALA A 220 11.61 13.25 9.13
N ASP A 221 11.72 13.41 10.47
CA ASP A 221 12.74 12.75 11.30
C ASP A 221 12.10 11.66 12.19
N PRO A 222 12.78 10.51 12.41
CA PRO A 222 12.18 9.37 13.06
C PRO A 222 11.73 9.68 14.48
N LEU A 223 10.42 9.70 14.67
CA LEU A 223 9.71 9.60 15.92
C LEU A 223 9.92 10.72 16.94
N PRO A 224 9.04 11.73 16.95
CA PRO A 224 8.87 12.53 18.15
C PRO A 224 8.53 11.61 19.33
N SER A 225 8.88 12.04 20.55
CA SER A 225 8.65 11.38 21.85
C SER A 225 7.21 10.89 22.12
N VAL A 226 6.29 11.12 21.20
CA VAL A 226 4.89 10.69 21.22
C VAL A 226 4.70 9.16 21.17
N LEU A 227 5.71 8.39 20.72
CA LEU A 227 5.65 6.91 20.73
C LEU A 227 6.25 6.30 22.03
N ALA A 228 6.68 7.12 22.98
CA ALA A 228 7.16 6.68 24.30
C ALA A 228 6.03 6.33 25.29
N TYR A 229 4.78 6.32 24.87
CA TYR A 229 3.69 5.85 25.74
C TYR A 229 3.62 4.32 25.71
N ARG A 230 4.20 3.74 26.74
CA ARG A 230 4.05 2.34 27.19
C ARG A 230 2.58 1.96 27.41
#